data_672ad5fa16469b022211cb360bf7bbb7
#
_entry.id   672ad5fa16469b022211cb360bf7bbb7
#
_cell.length_a   1.000
_cell.length_b   1.000
_cell.length_c   1.000
_cell.angle_alpha   90.00
_cell.angle_beta   90.00
_cell.angle_gamma   90.00
#
_symmetry.space_group_name_H-M   'P 1'
#
loop_
_entity.id
_entity.type
_entity.pdbx_description
1 polymer ?
#
loop_
_entity_poly.entity_id
_entity_poly.type
_entity_poly.pdbx_seq_one_letter_code
_entity_poly.pdbx_strand_id
1 'polypeptide(L)'
;ALAVENRRIALEKEQATVHAQNEQLRANLLRTISHDLRTPLTSISGNASNLLSNAETLDAETRTKICTDIFDDAQWLIGLVENLLSITRIEDGRMNLQISPQLMDEVVEETLRHISRKSKEHIITTTYSDEILLADMDARLIMQVIINLVDNAIKYTQKGSRINISAYAKNSNIVVDVSDDGPGIPEQNKAQVFEMFFTGQNQIADSHRSLGLGLALCRTILAAHKGTLTLRDNEPHGCIFSFELPKSEVSIHE
;
A
#
# COMPACT_ATOMS: atom_id res chain seq x y z
N ALA A 1 -5.98 -2.22 50.49
CA ALA A 1 -5.42 -0.90 50.15
C ALA A 1 -4.14 -1.04 49.29
N LEU A 2 -3.09 -1.72 49.76
CA LEU A 2 -1.79 -1.82 49.07
C LEU A 2 -1.86 -2.49 47.69
N ALA A 3 -2.64 -3.56 47.54
CA ALA A 3 -2.79 -4.27 46.26
C ALA A 3 -3.53 -3.43 45.19
N VAL A 4 -4.48 -2.58 45.59
CA VAL A 4 -5.20 -1.67 44.69
C VAL A 4 -4.26 -0.54 44.23
N GLU A 5 -3.46 -0.01 45.14
CA GLU A 5 -2.49 1.04 44.85
C GLU A 5 -1.40 0.54 43.90
N ASN A 6 -0.84 -0.66 44.14
CA ASN A 6 0.15 -1.27 43.25
C ASN A 6 -0.42 -1.52 41.85
N ARG A 7 -1.68 -1.93 41.73
CA ARG A 7 -2.34 -2.12 40.43
C ARG A 7 -2.55 -0.79 39.69
N ARG A 8 -2.93 0.28 40.44
CA ARG A 8 -3.05 1.63 39.86
C ARG A 8 -1.72 2.13 39.31
N ILE A 9 -0.64 2.03 40.10
CA ILE A 9 0.72 2.42 39.67
C ILE A 9 1.19 1.61 38.46
N ALA A 10 0.89 0.29 38.42
CA ALA A 10 1.24 -0.53 37.26
C ALA A 10 0.51 -0.09 35.99
N LEU A 11 -0.81 0.22 36.07
CA LEU A 11 -1.57 0.73 34.93
C LEU A 11 -1.10 2.11 34.47
N GLU A 12 -0.81 3.03 35.40
CA GLU A 12 -0.29 4.36 35.08
C GLU A 12 1.08 4.25 34.39
N LYS A 13 1.96 3.34 34.86
CA LYS A 13 3.27 3.08 34.24
C LYS A 13 3.11 2.47 32.85
N GLU A 14 2.19 1.53 32.66
CA GLU A 14 1.90 0.94 31.35
C GLU A 14 1.39 1.99 30.37
N GLN A 15 0.44 2.84 30.78
CA GLN A 15 -0.07 3.94 29.96
C GLN A 15 1.03 4.95 29.60
N ALA A 16 1.87 5.32 30.57
CA ALA A 16 2.99 6.23 30.32
C ALA A 16 4.01 5.62 29.33
N THR A 17 4.27 4.30 29.43
CA THR A 17 5.16 3.60 28.51
C THR A 17 4.60 3.58 27.10
N VAL A 18 3.32 3.25 26.94
CA VAL A 18 2.62 3.27 25.64
C VAL A 18 2.62 4.68 25.03
N HIS A 19 2.36 5.70 25.87
CA HIS A 19 2.38 7.10 25.40
C HIS A 19 3.78 7.51 24.95
N ALA A 20 4.83 7.19 25.72
CA ALA A 20 6.22 7.48 25.35
C ALA A 20 6.64 6.74 24.06
N GLN A 21 6.22 5.50 23.88
CA GLN A 21 6.47 4.73 22.66
C GLN A 21 5.78 5.38 21.43
N ASN A 22 4.52 5.82 21.59
CA ASN A 22 3.79 6.52 20.53
C ASN A 22 4.44 7.85 20.15
N GLU A 23 4.89 8.64 21.13
CA GLU A 23 5.61 9.89 20.88
C GLU A 23 6.96 9.65 20.19
N GLN A 24 7.70 8.63 20.62
CA GLN A 24 8.95 8.25 19.96
C GLN A 24 8.71 7.77 18.52
N LEU A 25 7.65 7.00 18.29
CA LEU A 25 7.23 6.57 16.96
C LEU A 25 6.92 7.77 16.09
N ARG A 26 6.09 8.72 16.58
CA ARG A 26 5.74 9.96 15.87
C ARG A 26 6.97 10.81 15.52
N ALA A 27 7.93 10.94 16.45
CA ALA A 27 9.15 11.68 16.21
C ALA A 27 10.03 11.01 15.12
N ASN A 28 10.15 9.69 15.16
CA ASN A 28 10.86 8.92 14.15
C ASN A 28 10.17 9.04 12.78
N LEU A 29 8.81 8.97 12.76
CA LEU A 29 7.98 9.17 11.58
C LEU A 29 8.27 10.51 10.90
N LEU A 30 8.19 11.61 11.66
CA LEU A 30 8.42 12.95 11.12
C LEU A 30 9.85 13.12 10.57
N ARG A 31 10.83 12.49 11.22
CA ARG A 31 12.21 12.52 10.74
C ARG A 31 12.39 11.77 9.42
N THR A 32 11.86 10.56 9.33
CA THR A 32 11.92 9.72 8.10
C THR A 32 11.19 10.40 6.95
N ILE A 33 9.95 10.87 7.19
CA ILE A 33 9.15 11.58 6.19
C ILE A 33 9.88 12.83 5.71
N SER A 34 10.45 13.64 6.63
CA SER A 34 11.17 14.86 6.26
C SER A 34 12.40 14.58 5.39
N HIS A 35 13.13 13.50 5.67
CA HIS A 35 14.26 13.08 4.86
C HIS A 35 13.81 12.64 3.46
N ASP A 36 12.78 11.82 3.41
CA ASP A 36 12.32 11.20 2.17
C ASP A 36 11.55 12.17 1.27
N LEU A 37 10.89 13.18 1.84
CA LEU A 37 10.34 14.31 1.09
C LEU A 37 11.44 15.19 0.47
N ARG A 38 12.55 15.41 1.19
CA ARG A 38 13.63 16.30 0.75
C ARG A 38 14.30 15.80 -0.53
N THR A 39 14.51 14.49 -0.68
CA THR A 39 15.21 13.91 -1.82
C THR A 39 14.51 14.18 -3.15
N PRO A 40 13.21 13.84 -3.36
CA PRO A 40 12.49 14.16 -4.61
C PRO A 40 12.31 15.67 -4.82
N LEU A 41 12.09 16.44 -3.76
CA LEU A 41 12.01 17.90 -3.88
C LEU A 41 13.33 18.50 -4.38
N THR A 42 14.48 17.98 -3.91
CA THR A 42 15.81 18.41 -4.38
C THR A 42 16.02 17.99 -5.84
N SER A 43 15.58 16.79 -6.23
CA SER A 43 15.63 16.31 -7.61
C SER A 43 14.77 17.17 -8.54
N ILE A 44 13.52 17.43 -8.17
CA ILE A 44 12.61 18.31 -8.93
C ILE A 44 13.22 19.69 -9.09
N SER A 45 13.72 20.30 -8.00
CA SER A 45 14.31 21.63 -8.02
C SER A 45 15.57 21.68 -8.88
N GLY A 46 16.46 20.67 -8.76
CA GLY A 46 17.67 20.57 -9.57
C GLY A 46 17.37 20.39 -11.07
N ASN A 47 16.45 19.51 -11.40
CA ASN A 47 16.01 19.25 -12.76
C ASN A 47 15.34 20.48 -13.38
N ALA A 48 14.46 21.18 -12.64
CA ALA A 48 13.85 22.41 -13.08
C ALA A 48 14.88 23.54 -13.29
N SER A 49 15.84 23.68 -12.38
CA SER A 49 16.95 24.63 -12.50
C SER A 49 17.80 24.33 -13.75
N ASN A 50 18.09 23.05 -14.03
CA ASN A 50 18.82 22.64 -15.23
C ASN A 50 18.07 23.00 -16.52
N LEU A 51 16.74 22.77 -16.57
CA LEU A 51 15.90 23.17 -17.70
C LEU A 51 15.91 24.69 -17.91
N LEU A 52 15.87 25.48 -16.84
CA LEU A 52 15.88 26.94 -16.92
C LEU A 52 17.23 27.49 -17.39
N SER A 53 18.33 26.91 -16.89
CA SER A 53 19.68 27.42 -17.17
C SER A 53 20.24 26.97 -18.54
N ASN A 54 19.81 25.81 -19.04
CA ASN A 54 20.37 25.16 -20.21
C ASN A 54 19.34 24.88 -21.31
N ALA A 55 18.21 25.60 -21.33
CA ALA A 55 17.08 25.36 -22.23
C ALA A 55 17.47 25.29 -23.72
N GLU A 56 18.45 26.10 -24.15
CA GLU A 56 18.89 26.18 -25.55
C GLU A 56 19.94 25.12 -25.91
N THR A 57 20.64 24.55 -24.94
CA THR A 57 21.74 23.59 -25.15
C THR A 57 21.32 22.15 -24.99
N LEU A 58 20.18 21.89 -24.31
CA LEU A 58 19.66 20.54 -24.10
C LEU A 58 19.00 20.02 -25.39
N ASP A 59 19.35 18.80 -25.79
CA ASP A 59 18.64 18.09 -26.84
C ASP A 59 17.21 17.69 -26.40
N ALA A 60 16.36 17.35 -27.38
CA ALA A 60 14.96 17.04 -27.11
C ALA A 60 14.78 15.79 -26.24
N GLU A 61 15.65 14.80 -26.37
CA GLU A 61 15.58 13.55 -25.59
C GLU A 61 15.92 13.81 -24.12
N THR A 62 17.02 14.51 -23.85
CA THR A 62 17.43 14.90 -22.49
C THR A 62 16.38 15.78 -21.84
N ARG A 63 15.78 16.72 -22.57
CA ARG A 63 14.71 17.58 -22.06
C ARG A 63 13.48 16.76 -21.68
N THR A 64 13.06 15.84 -22.54
CA THR A 64 11.92 14.95 -22.26
C THR A 64 12.20 14.09 -21.03
N LYS A 65 13.40 13.52 -20.91
CA LYS A 65 13.81 12.74 -19.75
C LYS A 65 13.72 13.56 -18.45
N ILE A 66 14.28 14.78 -18.43
CA ILE A 66 14.23 15.65 -17.25
C ILE A 66 12.78 15.99 -16.87
N CYS A 67 11.92 16.30 -17.84
CA CYS A 67 10.50 16.54 -17.57
C CYS A 67 9.80 15.31 -17.02
N THR A 68 10.11 14.12 -17.51
CA THR A 68 9.57 12.85 -17.00
C THR A 68 10.03 12.61 -15.57
N ASP A 69 11.32 12.82 -15.26
CA ASP A 69 11.86 12.66 -13.91
C ASP A 69 11.18 13.62 -12.91
N ILE A 70 10.93 14.89 -13.30
CA ILE A 70 10.18 15.85 -12.49
C ILE A 70 8.75 15.38 -12.25
N PHE A 71 8.09 14.90 -13.29
CA PHE A 71 6.71 14.42 -13.21
C PHE A 71 6.60 13.19 -12.30
N ASP A 72 7.49 12.22 -12.46
CA ASP A 72 7.51 10.98 -11.67
C ASP A 72 7.80 11.28 -10.18
N ASP A 73 8.76 12.17 -9.88
CA ASP A 73 9.05 12.61 -8.52
C ASP A 73 7.86 13.35 -7.88
N ALA A 74 7.15 14.19 -8.65
CA ALA A 74 5.96 14.88 -8.17
C ALA A 74 4.79 13.92 -7.90
N GLN A 75 4.53 12.96 -8.78
CA GLN A 75 3.49 11.94 -8.58
C GLN A 75 3.79 11.07 -7.36
N TRP A 76 5.05 10.72 -7.16
CA TRP A 76 5.46 9.98 -5.98
C TRP A 76 5.19 10.76 -4.68
N LEU A 77 5.48 12.08 -4.66
CA LEU A 77 5.19 12.95 -3.52
C LEU A 77 3.69 13.05 -3.22
N ILE A 78 2.86 13.15 -4.25
CA ILE A 78 1.40 13.16 -4.10
C ILE A 78 0.93 11.88 -3.44
N GLY A 79 1.34 10.72 -3.96
CA GLY A 79 0.97 9.42 -3.38
C GLY A 79 1.45 9.25 -1.94
N LEU A 80 2.64 9.77 -1.60
CA LEU A 80 3.14 9.78 -0.23
C LEU A 80 2.24 10.58 0.72
N VAL A 81 1.88 11.81 0.33
CA VAL A 81 1.01 12.68 1.15
C VAL A 81 -0.37 12.06 1.31
N GLU A 82 -0.95 11.49 0.26
CA GLU A 82 -2.25 10.81 0.31
C GLU A 82 -2.23 9.60 1.24
N ASN A 83 -1.19 8.77 1.18
CA ASN A 83 -1.02 7.62 2.07
C ASN A 83 -0.91 8.06 3.54
N LEU A 84 -0.13 9.12 3.81
CA LEU A 84 0.04 9.65 5.15
C LEU A 84 -1.27 10.22 5.72
N LEU A 85 -1.99 11.00 4.91
CA LEU A 85 -3.30 11.55 5.29
C LEU A 85 -4.33 10.44 5.53
N SER A 86 -4.29 9.36 4.76
CA SER A 86 -5.17 8.21 4.94
C SER A 86 -4.90 7.50 6.26
N ILE A 87 -3.62 7.23 6.58
CA ILE A 87 -3.24 6.62 7.86
C ILE A 87 -3.68 7.48 9.05
N THR A 88 -3.38 8.79 9.03
CA THR A 88 -3.73 9.69 10.14
C THR A 88 -5.23 9.82 10.36
N ARG A 89 -6.03 9.84 9.29
CA ARG A 89 -7.50 9.89 9.40
C ARG A 89 -8.09 8.61 10.01
N ILE A 90 -7.48 7.46 9.70
CA ILE A 90 -7.92 6.17 10.26
C ILE A 90 -7.54 6.09 11.75
N GLU A 91 -6.29 6.43 12.11
CA GLU A 91 -5.82 6.40 13.51
C GLU A 91 -6.60 7.34 14.43
N ASP A 92 -6.98 8.51 13.93
CA ASP A 92 -7.81 9.48 14.67
C ASP A 92 -9.28 9.04 14.81
N GLY A 93 -9.70 7.90 14.24
CA GLY A 93 -11.09 7.47 14.20
C GLY A 93 -12.00 8.42 13.40
N ARG A 94 -11.42 9.33 12.61
CA ARG A 94 -12.13 10.35 11.82
C ARG A 94 -12.45 9.91 10.40
N MET A 95 -12.12 8.66 10.04
CA MET A 95 -12.43 8.15 8.73
C MET A 95 -13.92 7.84 8.64
N ASN A 96 -14.63 8.67 7.93
CA ASN A 96 -16.03 8.42 7.59
C ASN A 96 -16.06 7.40 6.44
N LEU A 97 -16.09 6.10 6.80
CA LEU A 97 -16.21 5.02 5.82
C LEU A 97 -17.58 5.09 5.14
N GLN A 98 -17.58 5.13 3.83
CA GLN A 98 -18.79 5.03 3.02
C GLN A 98 -19.03 3.56 2.64
N ILE A 99 -19.40 2.76 3.65
CA ILE A 99 -19.62 1.33 3.45
C ILE A 99 -20.97 1.12 2.76
N SER A 100 -20.95 0.38 1.65
CA SER A 100 -22.12 -0.09 0.92
C SER A 100 -21.84 -1.45 0.28
N PRO A 101 -22.88 -2.27 -0.02
CA PRO A 101 -22.71 -3.50 -0.75
C PRO A 101 -22.10 -3.23 -2.13
N GLN A 102 -20.98 -3.87 -2.44
CA GLN A 102 -20.25 -3.70 -3.71
C GLN A 102 -19.84 -5.06 -4.26
N LEU A 103 -19.86 -5.21 -5.57
CA LEU A 103 -19.35 -6.38 -6.27
C LEU A 103 -17.83 -6.30 -6.37
N MET A 104 -17.14 -7.32 -5.85
CA MET A 104 -15.67 -7.32 -5.80
C MET A 104 -15.03 -7.38 -7.18
N ASP A 105 -15.61 -8.11 -8.11
CA ASP A 105 -15.17 -8.18 -9.50
C ASP A 105 -15.21 -6.79 -10.17
N GLU A 106 -16.29 -6.02 -9.98
CA GLU A 106 -16.36 -4.65 -10.50
C GLU A 106 -15.30 -3.74 -9.90
N VAL A 107 -15.04 -3.86 -8.57
CA VAL A 107 -14.01 -3.08 -7.88
C VAL A 107 -12.61 -3.44 -8.40
N VAL A 108 -12.33 -4.72 -8.65
CA VAL A 108 -11.06 -5.17 -9.24
C VAL A 108 -10.90 -4.63 -10.67
N GLU A 109 -11.92 -4.77 -11.52
CA GLU A 109 -11.88 -4.29 -12.92
C GLU A 109 -11.69 -2.76 -12.98
N GLU A 110 -12.39 -1.99 -12.14
CA GLU A 110 -12.22 -0.55 -12.06
C GLU A 110 -10.81 -0.19 -11.61
N THR A 111 -10.26 -0.93 -10.63
CA THR A 111 -8.88 -0.74 -10.17
C THR A 111 -7.87 -0.93 -11.31
N LEU A 112 -8.03 -1.95 -12.13
CA LEU A 112 -7.12 -2.23 -13.24
C LEU A 112 -7.07 -1.11 -14.28
N ARG A 113 -8.15 -0.34 -14.44
CA ARG A 113 -8.17 0.84 -15.31
C ARG A 113 -7.30 1.98 -14.79
N HIS A 114 -7.06 2.03 -13.48
CA HIS A 114 -6.27 3.07 -12.81
C HIS A 114 -4.81 2.69 -12.61
N ILE A 115 -4.43 1.44 -12.85
CA ILE A 115 -3.05 0.99 -12.69
C ILE A 115 -2.13 1.61 -13.74
N SER A 116 -0.96 2.03 -13.30
CA SER A 116 -0.01 2.85 -14.03
C SER A 116 0.48 2.24 -15.36
N ARG A 117 1.09 3.08 -16.23
CA ARG A 117 1.71 2.65 -17.51
C ARG A 117 2.75 1.54 -17.35
N LYS A 118 3.37 1.39 -16.18
CA LYS A 118 4.33 0.31 -15.87
C LYS A 118 3.69 -1.07 -15.87
N SER A 119 2.38 -1.17 -15.66
CA SER A 119 1.64 -2.43 -15.79
C SER A 119 1.73 -3.05 -17.18
N LYS A 120 1.97 -2.23 -18.24
CA LYS A 120 2.12 -2.72 -19.62
C LYS A 120 3.36 -3.59 -19.84
N GLU A 121 4.31 -3.56 -18.91
CA GLU A 121 5.52 -4.39 -18.94
C GLU A 121 5.34 -5.74 -18.24
N HIS A 122 4.16 -5.97 -17.64
CA HIS A 122 3.80 -7.19 -16.91
C HIS A 122 2.55 -7.85 -17.49
N ILE A 123 2.37 -9.14 -17.25
CA ILE A 123 1.18 -9.89 -17.66
C ILE A 123 0.23 -9.94 -16.46
N ILE A 124 -0.77 -9.05 -16.45
CA ILE A 124 -1.77 -9.00 -15.39
C ILE A 124 -3.01 -9.76 -15.85
N THR A 125 -3.45 -10.72 -15.02
CA THR A 125 -4.64 -11.55 -15.27
C THR A 125 -5.57 -11.49 -14.08
N THR A 126 -6.87 -11.69 -14.33
CA THR A 126 -7.91 -11.80 -13.29
C THR A 126 -8.56 -13.17 -13.34
N THR A 127 -8.99 -13.68 -12.20
CA THR A 127 -9.71 -14.94 -12.07
C THR A 127 -10.78 -14.79 -11.00
N TYR A 128 -12.03 -15.04 -11.34
CA TYR A 128 -13.16 -14.95 -10.42
C TYR A 128 -13.84 -16.30 -10.25
N SER A 129 -14.38 -16.56 -9.06
CA SER A 129 -15.30 -17.71 -8.88
C SER A 129 -16.65 -17.41 -9.54
N ASP A 130 -17.40 -18.46 -9.85
CA ASP A 130 -18.74 -18.34 -10.45
C ASP A 130 -19.81 -17.78 -9.48
N GLU A 131 -19.48 -17.55 -8.22
CA GLU A 131 -20.37 -17.00 -7.22
C GLU A 131 -20.40 -15.46 -7.28
N ILE A 132 -21.52 -14.88 -6.86
CA ILE A 132 -21.63 -13.43 -6.66
C ILE A 132 -20.77 -13.02 -5.47
N LEU A 133 -19.76 -12.17 -5.71
CA LEU A 133 -18.77 -11.73 -4.72
C LEU A 133 -19.18 -10.37 -4.14
N LEU A 134 -20.25 -10.33 -3.33
CA LEU A 134 -20.77 -9.12 -2.72
C LEU A 134 -20.20 -8.94 -1.31
N ALA A 135 -19.57 -7.78 -1.05
CA ALA A 135 -19.05 -7.41 0.27
C ALA A 135 -19.43 -5.98 0.64
N ASP A 136 -19.60 -5.73 1.94
CA ASP A 136 -19.86 -4.39 2.47
C ASP A 136 -18.52 -3.64 2.59
N MET A 137 -18.30 -2.66 1.70
CA MET A 137 -17.03 -1.95 1.66
C MET A 137 -17.15 -0.50 1.18
N ASP A 138 -16.16 0.32 1.51
CA ASP A 138 -15.86 1.57 0.81
C ASP A 138 -15.00 1.22 -0.42
N ALA A 139 -15.60 1.20 -1.60
CA ALA A 139 -14.96 0.76 -2.83
C ALA A 139 -13.67 1.53 -3.13
N ARG A 140 -13.61 2.85 -2.83
CA ARG A 140 -12.42 3.68 -3.09
C ARG A 140 -11.23 3.24 -2.25
N LEU A 141 -11.47 2.85 -0.99
CA LEU A 141 -10.41 2.39 -0.10
C LEU A 141 -9.95 0.98 -0.44
N ILE A 142 -10.88 0.10 -0.85
CA ILE A 142 -10.50 -1.24 -1.30
C ILE A 142 -9.76 -1.17 -2.64
N MET A 143 -10.15 -0.29 -3.57
CA MET A 143 -9.34 0.01 -4.76
C MET A 143 -7.91 0.43 -4.39
N GLN A 144 -7.73 1.29 -3.37
CA GLN A 144 -6.42 1.70 -2.90
C GLN A 144 -5.61 0.51 -2.35
N VAL A 145 -6.25 -0.44 -1.66
CA VAL A 145 -5.60 -1.70 -1.22
C VAL A 145 -5.10 -2.48 -2.44
N ILE A 146 -5.96 -2.73 -3.42
CA ILE A 146 -5.61 -3.50 -4.61
C ILE A 146 -4.50 -2.81 -5.41
N ILE A 147 -4.57 -1.48 -5.61
CA ILE A 147 -3.52 -0.71 -6.26
C ILE A 147 -2.18 -0.90 -5.54
N ASN A 148 -2.15 -0.75 -4.22
CA ASN A 148 -0.91 -0.91 -3.45
C ASN A 148 -0.33 -2.32 -3.56
N LEU A 149 -1.16 -3.37 -3.57
CA LEU A 149 -0.70 -4.75 -3.71
C LEU A 149 -0.16 -5.02 -5.12
N VAL A 150 -0.85 -4.55 -6.16
CA VAL A 150 -0.42 -4.72 -7.56
C VAL A 150 0.83 -3.88 -7.85
N ASP A 151 0.92 -2.65 -7.36
CA ASP A 151 2.12 -1.82 -7.50
C ASP A 151 3.33 -2.44 -6.81
N ASN A 152 3.13 -3.10 -5.65
CA ASN A 152 4.18 -3.90 -5.02
C ASN A 152 4.62 -5.07 -5.91
N ALA A 153 3.68 -5.82 -6.48
CA ALA A 153 4.01 -6.91 -7.39
C ALA A 153 4.79 -6.41 -8.62
N ILE A 154 4.34 -5.32 -9.27
CA ILE A 154 5.03 -4.71 -10.40
C ILE A 154 6.45 -4.26 -10.01
N LYS A 155 6.60 -3.67 -8.82
CA LYS A 155 7.85 -3.11 -8.36
C LYS A 155 8.92 -4.17 -8.05
N TYR A 156 8.52 -5.28 -7.47
CA TYR A 156 9.44 -6.32 -6.98
C TYR A 156 9.59 -7.50 -7.93
N THR A 157 8.99 -7.42 -9.12
CA THR A 157 9.13 -8.43 -10.17
C THR A 157 9.84 -7.86 -11.41
N GLN A 158 10.32 -8.74 -12.27
CA GLN A 158 10.97 -8.33 -13.53
C GLN A 158 9.93 -8.04 -14.61
N LYS A 159 10.36 -7.29 -15.66
CA LYS A 159 9.53 -7.11 -16.87
C LYS A 159 9.14 -8.45 -17.46
N GLY A 160 7.88 -8.61 -17.82
CA GLY A 160 7.32 -9.85 -18.33
C GLY A 160 6.81 -10.81 -17.27
N SER A 161 7.01 -10.50 -15.98
CA SER A 161 6.45 -11.29 -14.87
C SER A 161 4.92 -11.33 -14.89
N ARG A 162 4.37 -12.38 -14.31
CA ARG A 162 2.93 -12.62 -14.21
C ARG A 162 2.41 -12.17 -12.85
N ILE A 163 1.36 -11.39 -12.88
CA ILE A 163 0.61 -10.97 -11.70
C ILE A 163 -0.83 -11.43 -11.90
N ASN A 164 -1.35 -12.23 -10.97
CA ASN A 164 -2.74 -12.67 -11.04
C ASN A 164 -3.52 -12.14 -9.84
N ILE A 165 -4.70 -11.58 -10.11
CA ILE A 165 -5.65 -11.15 -9.09
C ILE A 165 -6.80 -12.14 -9.12
N SER A 166 -6.99 -12.91 -8.05
CA SER A 166 -8.12 -13.83 -7.95
C SER A 166 -9.06 -13.43 -6.82
N ALA A 167 -10.35 -13.46 -7.07
CA ALA A 167 -11.36 -13.23 -6.07
C ALA A 167 -12.35 -14.40 -6.00
N TYR A 168 -12.63 -14.85 -4.78
CA TYR A 168 -13.50 -16.00 -4.52
C TYR A 168 -14.15 -15.92 -3.14
N ALA A 169 -15.22 -16.69 -3.00
CA ALA A 169 -15.91 -16.82 -1.72
C ALA A 169 -15.29 -17.95 -0.88
N LYS A 170 -15.07 -17.70 0.40
CA LYS A 170 -14.58 -18.66 1.37
C LYS A 170 -15.33 -18.49 2.69
N ASN A 171 -16.16 -19.46 3.02
CA ASN A 171 -17.03 -19.37 4.20
C ASN A 171 -17.92 -18.10 4.15
N SER A 172 -17.85 -17.26 5.18
CA SER A 172 -18.57 -15.99 5.30
C SER A 172 -17.78 -14.78 4.78
N ASN A 173 -16.65 -15.01 4.08
CA ASN A 173 -15.78 -13.95 3.59
C ASN A 173 -15.64 -14.00 2.07
N ILE A 174 -15.35 -12.84 1.48
CA ILE A 174 -14.76 -12.70 0.14
C ILE A 174 -13.25 -12.60 0.33
N VAL A 175 -12.53 -13.41 -0.42
CA VAL A 175 -11.05 -13.45 -0.42
C VAL A 175 -10.56 -12.90 -1.75
N VAL A 176 -9.57 -12.03 -1.69
CA VAL A 176 -8.84 -11.54 -2.86
C VAL A 176 -7.36 -11.84 -2.68
N ASP A 177 -6.80 -12.59 -3.62
CA ASP A 177 -5.38 -12.92 -3.69
C ASP A 177 -4.73 -12.10 -4.82
N VAL A 178 -3.65 -11.40 -4.50
CA VAL A 178 -2.75 -10.81 -5.50
C VAL A 178 -1.47 -11.62 -5.46
N SER A 179 -1.23 -12.39 -6.51
CA SER A 179 -0.07 -13.30 -6.63
C SER A 179 0.89 -12.81 -7.71
N ASP A 180 2.17 -12.96 -7.45
CA ASP A 180 3.26 -12.67 -8.38
C ASP A 180 4.20 -13.88 -8.51
N ASP A 181 5.00 -13.91 -9.58
CA ASP A 181 6.06 -14.89 -9.82
C ASP A 181 7.46 -14.30 -9.58
N GLY A 182 7.56 -13.37 -8.63
CA GLY A 182 8.80 -12.70 -8.26
C GLY A 182 9.74 -13.53 -7.38
N PRO A 183 10.74 -12.88 -6.77
CA PRO A 183 11.76 -13.57 -5.95
C PRO A 183 11.25 -14.06 -4.59
N GLY A 184 10.01 -13.69 -4.21
CA GLY A 184 9.48 -14.00 -2.88
C GLY A 184 10.04 -13.08 -1.78
N ILE A 185 9.58 -13.32 -0.54
CA ILE A 185 10.00 -12.57 0.65
C ILE A 185 10.66 -13.55 1.65
N PRO A 186 11.90 -13.27 2.11
CA PRO A 186 12.56 -14.10 3.12
C PRO A 186 11.70 -14.24 4.37
N GLU A 187 11.68 -15.46 4.97
CA GLU A 187 10.84 -15.79 6.13
C GLU A 187 10.99 -14.79 7.28
N GLN A 188 12.23 -14.38 7.57
CA GLN A 188 12.55 -13.42 8.61
C GLN A 188 11.90 -12.04 8.41
N ASN A 189 11.53 -11.68 7.18
CA ASN A 189 10.96 -10.38 6.82
C ASN A 189 9.43 -10.41 6.74
N LYS A 190 8.80 -11.60 6.61
CA LYS A 190 7.34 -11.73 6.40
C LYS A 190 6.50 -11.08 7.49
N ALA A 191 6.93 -11.16 8.74
CA ALA A 191 6.23 -10.51 9.85
C ALA A 191 6.35 -8.97 9.81
N GLN A 192 7.47 -8.47 9.29
CA GLN A 192 7.81 -7.04 9.31
C GLN A 192 7.31 -6.27 8.09
N VAL A 193 6.97 -6.95 6.96
CA VAL A 193 6.55 -6.26 5.73
C VAL A 193 5.29 -5.40 5.90
N PHE A 194 4.49 -5.67 6.93
CA PHE A 194 3.30 -4.90 7.27
C PHE A 194 3.57 -3.76 8.27
N GLU A 195 4.80 -3.63 8.77
CA GLU A 195 5.19 -2.53 9.64
C GLU A 195 5.41 -1.26 8.81
N MET A 196 5.06 -0.12 9.38
CA MET A 196 5.33 1.17 8.74
C MET A 196 6.84 1.36 8.55
N PHE A 197 7.22 1.86 7.37
CA PHE A 197 8.62 2.15 6.98
C PHE A 197 9.52 0.92 6.83
N PHE A 198 8.97 -0.28 6.85
CA PHE A 198 9.75 -1.44 6.52
C PHE A 198 10.03 -1.46 5.01
N THR A 199 11.30 -1.39 4.66
CA THR A 199 11.82 -1.60 3.31
C THR A 199 12.80 -2.76 3.36
N GLY A 200 12.55 -3.83 2.62
CA GLY A 200 13.43 -4.99 2.60
C GLY A 200 14.87 -4.60 2.19
N GLN A 201 15.88 -5.34 2.70
CA GLN A 201 17.30 -5.07 2.47
C GLN A 201 17.75 -5.22 0.99
N ASN A 202 16.95 -5.80 0.13
CA ASN A 202 17.23 -5.87 -1.30
C ASN A 202 16.83 -4.55 -1.97
N GLN A 203 17.65 -3.54 -1.79
CA GLN A 203 17.73 -2.42 -2.72
C GLN A 203 18.26 -2.99 -4.06
N ILE A 204 17.35 -3.44 -4.91
CA ILE A 204 17.63 -3.38 -6.35
C ILE A 204 17.86 -1.90 -6.59
N ALA A 205 19.09 -1.55 -6.96
CA ALA A 205 19.63 -0.19 -7.02
C ALA A 205 19.00 0.66 -8.16
N ASP A 206 17.75 0.43 -8.50
CA ASP A 206 17.00 1.15 -9.52
C ASP A 206 15.78 1.86 -8.92
N SER A 207 15.94 3.17 -8.82
CA SER A 207 14.93 4.25 -8.92
C SER A 207 13.55 4.11 -8.23
N HIS A 208 13.19 3.03 -7.55
CA HIS A 208 11.86 2.86 -6.96
C HIS A 208 11.87 3.13 -5.46
N ARG A 209 11.84 4.41 -5.10
CA ARG A 209 11.64 4.89 -3.74
C ARG A 209 10.37 4.31 -3.16
N SER A 210 10.47 3.61 -2.04
CA SER A 210 9.32 3.07 -1.30
C SER A 210 9.51 3.39 0.17
N LEU A 211 8.55 4.09 0.74
CA LEU A 211 8.55 4.45 2.15
C LEU A 211 8.11 3.31 3.08
N GLY A 212 7.73 2.16 2.54
CA GLY A 212 7.19 1.09 3.36
C GLY A 212 5.84 1.42 4.00
N LEU A 213 5.06 2.36 3.42
CA LEU A 213 3.74 2.75 3.95
C LEU A 213 2.58 1.97 3.31
N GLY A 214 2.75 1.47 2.08
CA GLY A 214 1.65 0.88 1.32
C GLY A 214 1.00 -0.32 2.00
N LEU A 215 1.79 -1.30 2.46
CA LEU A 215 1.25 -2.50 3.14
C LEU A 215 0.68 -2.19 4.52
N ALA A 216 1.28 -1.26 5.27
CA ALA A 216 0.73 -0.78 6.53
C ALA A 216 -0.63 -0.10 6.33
N LEU A 217 -0.76 0.75 5.29
CA LEU A 217 -2.03 1.36 4.90
C LEU A 217 -3.07 0.30 4.50
N CYS A 218 -2.70 -0.71 3.69
CA CYS A 218 -3.59 -1.81 3.34
C CYS A 218 -4.13 -2.51 4.60
N ARG A 219 -3.27 -2.85 5.55
CA ARG A 219 -3.67 -3.47 6.82
C ARG A 219 -4.63 -2.60 7.62
N THR A 220 -4.37 -1.29 7.66
CA THR A 220 -5.22 -0.33 8.39
C THR A 220 -6.60 -0.17 7.72
N ILE A 221 -6.65 -0.05 6.40
CA ILE A 221 -7.91 0.00 5.64
C ILE A 221 -8.73 -1.27 5.86
N LEU A 222 -8.10 -2.43 5.71
CA LEU A 222 -8.80 -3.72 5.87
C LEU A 222 -9.29 -3.92 7.29
N ALA A 223 -8.52 -3.56 8.31
CA ALA A 223 -8.95 -3.60 9.71
C ALA A 223 -10.20 -2.72 9.94
N ALA A 224 -10.25 -1.53 9.34
CA ALA A 224 -11.42 -0.65 9.40
C ALA A 224 -12.68 -1.27 8.74
N HIS A 225 -12.48 -2.18 7.77
CA HIS A 225 -13.53 -2.97 7.11
C HIS A 225 -13.78 -4.33 7.77
N LYS A 226 -13.23 -4.58 8.99
CA LYS A 226 -13.28 -5.87 9.70
C LYS A 226 -12.65 -7.02 8.90
N GLY A 227 -11.77 -6.69 7.97
CA GLY A 227 -11.02 -7.62 7.13
C GLY A 227 -9.63 -7.89 7.68
N THR A 228 -8.90 -8.77 7.00
CA THR A 228 -7.52 -9.17 7.33
C THR A 228 -6.64 -9.13 6.08
N LEU A 229 -5.32 -8.98 6.29
CA LEU A 229 -4.31 -9.06 5.24
C LEU A 229 -3.24 -10.07 5.67
N THR A 230 -2.93 -11.01 4.80
CA THR A 230 -1.94 -12.07 5.03
C THR A 230 -0.97 -12.17 3.85
N LEU A 231 0.18 -12.79 4.10
CA LEU A 231 1.22 -13.07 3.11
C LEU A 231 1.56 -14.55 3.16
N ARG A 232 1.66 -15.17 1.99
CA ARG A 232 2.16 -16.55 1.83
C ARG A 232 3.05 -16.63 0.59
N ASP A 233 3.87 -17.69 0.52
CA ASP A 233 4.68 -17.96 -0.67
C ASP A 233 3.80 -18.43 -1.82
N ASN A 234 4.20 -18.05 -3.03
CA ASN A 234 3.64 -18.60 -4.27
C ASN A 234 4.50 -19.75 -4.77
N GLU A 235 3.90 -20.72 -5.44
CA GLU A 235 4.60 -21.85 -6.05
C GLU A 235 4.72 -21.65 -7.57
N PRO A 236 5.89 -21.91 -8.19
CA PRO A 236 7.14 -22.40 -7.60
C PRO A 236 7.99 -21.31 -6.92
N HIS A 237 7.68 -20.04 -7.08
CA HIS A 237 8.31 -18.87 -6.45
C HIS A 237 7.38 -17.65 -6.54
N GLY A 238 7.64 -16.64 -5.72
CA GLY A 238 6.86 -15.40 -5.67
C GLY A 238 6.12 -15.22 -4.35
N CYS A 239 5.19 -14.26 -4.34
CA CYS A 239 4.36 -13.93 -3.19
C CYS A 239 2.88 -14.02 -3.52
N ILE A 240 2.08 -14.28 -2.51
CA ILE A 240 0.63 -14.11 -2.54
C ILE A 240 0.24 -13.24 -1.35
N PHE A 241 -0.20 -12.01 -1.64
CA PHE A 241 -0.88 -11.17 -0.67
C PHE A 241 -2.37 -11.47 -0.74
N SER A 242 -2.94 -11.88 0.37
CA SER A 242 -4.34 -12.28 0.48
C SER A 242 -5.08 -11.39 1.46
N PHE A 243 -6.18 -10.79 1.04
CA PHE A 243 -7.05 -10.10 1.97
C PHE A 243 -8.46 -10.68 1.96
N GLU A 244 -9.10 -10.58 3.11
CA GLU A 244 -10.46 -11.09 3.34
C GLU A 244 -11.37 -9.97 3.81
N LEU A 245 -12.59 -9.91 3.28
CA LEU A 245 -13.67 -9.03 3.74
C LEU A 245 -14.92 -9.86 4.05
N PRO A 246 -15.72 -9.47 5.06
CA PRO A 246 -17.02 -10.11 5.30
C PRO A 246 -17.94 -10.00 4.07
N LYS A 247 -18.62 -11.09 3.72
CA LYS A 247 -19.70 -11.06 2.72
C LYS A 247 -20.81 -10.12 3.18
N SER A 248 -21.42 -9.40 2.25
CA SER A 248 -22.64 -8.66 2.54
C SER A 248 -23.79 -9.63 2.84
N GLU A 249 -24.62 -9.27 3.82
CA GLU A 249 -25.84 -10.02 4.14
C GLU A 249 -26.98 -9.72 3.16
N VAL A 250 -26.79 -8.75 2.26
CA VAL A 250 -27.79 -8.37 1.25
C VAL A 250 -27.79 -9.41 0.14
N SER A 251 -28.90 -10.13 -0.02
CA SER A 251 -29.12 -10.97 -1.19
C SER A 251 -29.66 -10.11 -2.34
N ILE A 252 -28.98 -10.14 -3.47
CA ILE A 252 -29.52 -9.58 -4.71
C ILE A 252 -30.62 -10.55 -5.16
N HIS A 253 -31.88 -10.16 -4.98
CA HIS A 253 -33.00 -10.86 -5.61
C HIS A 253 -33.06 -10.39 -7.08
N GLU A 254 -32.89 -11.33 -8.00
CA GLU A 254 -33.21 -11.14 -9.41
C GLU A 254 -34.71 -10.82 -9.63
#